data_60294f52facc2aced44ba3208c9cdeec
#
_entry.id   60294f52facc2aced44ba3208c9cdeec
#
_cell.length_a   1.000
_cell.length_b   1.000
_cell.length_c   1.000
_cell.angle_alpha   90.00
_cell.angle_beta   90.00
_cell.angle_gamma   90.00
#
_symmetry.space_group_name_H-M   'P 1'
#
loop_
_entity.id
_entity.type
_entity.pdbx_description
1 polymer ?
#
loop_
_entity_poly.entity_id
_entity_poly.type
_entity_poly.pdbx_seq_one_letter_code
_entity_poly.pdbx_strand_id
1 'polypeptide(L)' 'VSRLEAVVEEELPRGLYAVRTDDGRKFTASLPIQSRHGITRLLRGDRVVLEASLTDESRARIVGRLP' A
#
# COMPACT_ATOMS: atom_id res chain seq x y z
N VAL A 1 14.92 -5.48 -2.43
CA VAL A 1 13.54 -5.16 -2.06
C VAL A 1 13.50 -3.76 -1.46
N SER A 2 12.70 -2.90 -2.06
CA SER A 2 12.57 -1.51 -1.61
C SER A 2 11.30 -1.33 -0.80
N ARG A 3 11.42 -0.74 0.37
CA ARG A 3 10.26 -0.36 1.18
C ARG A 3 10.05 1.14 1.07
N LEU A 4 8.79 1.53 0.89
CA LEU A 4 8.41 2.92 0.70
C LEU A 4 7.25 3.25 1.63
N GLU A 5 7.20 4.48 2.11
CA GLU A 5 6.03 4.98 2.83
C GLU A 5 5.10 5.66 1.85
N ALA A 6 3.81 5.42 2.03
CA ALA A 6 2.79 5.97 1.14
C ALA A 6 1.53 6.29 1.92
N VAL A 7 0.65 7.04 1.28
CA VAL A 7 -0.66 7.40 1.82
C VAL A 7 -1.74 6.77 0.97
N VAL A 8 -2.72 6.16 1.61
CA VAL A 8 -3.87 5.57 0.90
C VAL A 8 -4.73 6.70 0.37
N GLU A 9 -4.98 6.69 -0.94
CA GLU A 9 -5.82 7.69 -1.59
C GLU A 9 -7.23 7.18 -1.86
N GLU A 10 -7.36 5.89 -2.15
CA GLU A 10 -8.65 5.31 -2.52
C GLU A 10 -8.65 3.80 -2.29
N GLU A 11 -9.77 3.29 -1.85
CA GLU A 11 -9.99 1.84 -1.77
C GLU A 11 -10.51 1.36 -3.12
N LEU A 12 -9.86 0.35 -3.67
CA LEU A 12 -10.21 -0.24 -4.96
C LEU A 12 -10.87 -1.60 -4.72
N PRO A 13 -11.55 -2.15 -5.73
CA PRO A 13 -12.12 -3.49 -5.62
C PRO A 13 -11.05 -4.55 -5.36
N ARG A 14 -11.47 -5.69 -4.82
CA ARG A 14 -10.63 -6.88 -4.64
C ARG A 14 -9.48 -6.71 -3.65
N GLY A 15 -9.67 -5.86 -2.65
CA GLY A 15 -8.63 -5.67 -1.63
C GLY A 15 -7.42 -4.89 -2.11
N LEU A 16 -7.58 -4.11 -3.17
CA LEU A 16 -6.52 -3.25 -3.67
C LEU A 16 -6.72 -1.84 -3.17
N TYR A 17 -5.63 -1.07 -3.16
CA TYR A 17 -5.66 0.32 -2.72
C TYR A 17 -4.81 1.16 -3.66
N ALA A 18 -5.32 2.34 -4.01
CA ALA A 18 -4.53 3.33 -4.71
C ALA A 18 -3.77 4.11 -3.65
N VAL A 19 -2.44 4.12 -3.75
CA VAL A 19 -1.57 4.78 -2.78
C VAL A 19 -0.60 5.71 -3.49
N ARG A 20 -0.13 6.73 -2.78
CA ARG A 20 0.86 7.66 -3.31
C ARG A 20 2.00 7.81 -2.33
N THR A 21 3.22 7.72 -2.84
CA THR A 21 4.43 7.94 -2.06
C THR A 21 4.73 9.43 -1.90
N ASP A 22 5.65 9.75 -0.98
CA ASP A 22 6.00 11.15 -0.70
C ASP A 22 6.65 11.84 -1.90
N ASP A 23 7.25 11.09 -2.81
CA ASP A 23 7.85 11.64 -4.03
C ASP A 23 6.86 11.77 -5.18
N GLY A 24 5.58 11.54 -4.93
CA GLY A 24 4.52 11.74 -5.92
C GLY A 24 4.23 10.55 -6.81
N ARG A 25 4.90 9.42 -6.61
CA ARG A 25 4.62 8.21 -7.39
C ARG A 25 3.35 7.53 -6.91
N LYS A 26 2.60 6.96 -7.84
CA LYS A 26 1.37 6.25 -7.54
C LYS A 26 1.54 4.76 -7.76
N PHE A 27 0.97 3.98 -6.85
CA PHE A 27 1.00 2.52 -6.95
C PHE A 27 -0.38 1.96 -6.70
N THR A 28 -0.65 0.80 -7.31
CA THR A 28 -1.77 -0.04 -6.92
C THR A 28 -1.22 -1.07 -5.93
N ALA A 29 -1.64 -0.98 -4.70
CA ALA A 29 -1.11 -1.81 -3.63
C ALA A 29 -2.11 -2.87 -3.20
N SER A 30 -1.63 -4.08 -2.95
CA SER A 30 -2.44 -5.15 -2.39
C SER A 30 -2.18 -5.26 -0.89
N LEU A 31 -3.17 -5.76 -0.16
CA LEU A 31 -3.05 -6.06 1.26
C LEU A 31 -3.14 -7.58 1.43
N PRO A 32 -2.00 -8.29 1.43
CA PRO A 32 -2.02 -9.75 1.56
C PRO A 32 -2.57 -10.19 2.93
N ILE A 33 -3.14 -11.38 2.96
CA ILE A 33 -3.70 -11.92 4.21
C ILE A 33 -2.64 -11.98 5.31
N GLN A 34 -1.40 -12.33 4.95
CA GLN A 34 -0.30 -12.42 5.91
C GLN A 34 0.05 -11.08 6.54
N SER A 35 -0.26 -9.97 5.86
CA SER A 35 0.03 -8.63 6.35
C SER A 35 -1.13 -7.97 7.06
N ARG A 36 -2.23 -8.69 7.25
CA ARG A 36 -3.45 -8.12 7.83
C ARG A 36 -3.52 -8.18 9.35
N HIS A 37 -2.41 -8.40 10.04
CA HIS A 37 -2.39 -8.44 11.50
C HIS A 37 -2.84 -7.08 12.05
N GLY A 38 -4.02 -7.05 12.68
CA GLY A 38 -4.59 -5.83 13.22
C GLY A 38 -5.09 -4.83 12.18
N ILE A 39 -4.98 -5.15 10.89
CA ILE A 39 -5.48 -4.29 9.82
C ILE A 39 -6.72 -4.94 9.22
N THR A 40 -7.90 -4.47 9.61
CA THR A 40 -9.15 -4.97 9.04
C THR A 40 -9.54 -4.19 7.81
N ARG A 41 -9.20 -2.91 7.76
CA ARG A 41 -9.52 -2.04 6.65
C ARG A 41 -8.62 -0.81 6.69
N LEU A 42 -8.18 -0.36 5.52
CA LEU A 42 -7.46 0.89 5.38
C LEU A 42 -8.41 1.98 4.90
N LEU A 43 -8.25 3.17 5.44
CA LEU A 43 -9.06 4.32 5.09
C LEU A 43 -8.21 5.32 4.32
N ARG A 44 -8.89 6.17 3.55
CA ARG A 44 -8.24 7.27 2.87
C ARG A 44 -7.47 8.13 3.87
N GLY A 45 -6.23 8.42 3.57
CA GLY A 45 -5.36 9.18 4.45
C GLY A 45 -4.49 8.34 5.38
N ASP A 46 -4.71 7.03 5.45
CA ASP A 46 -3.87 6.15 6.26
C ASP A 46 -2.47 6.06 5.65
N ARG A 47 -1.47 6.06 6.51
CA ARG A 47 -0.09 5.89 6.08
C ARG A 47 0.30 4.43 6.18
N VAL A 48 0.94 3.93 5.14
CA VAL A 48 1.31 2.52 5.03
C VAL A 48 2.73 2.39 4.57
N VAL A 49 3.32 1.23 4.84
CA VAL A 49 4.62 0.85 4.30
C VAL A 49 4.38 -0.12 3.17
N LEU A 50 4.98 0.18 2.02
CA LEU A 50 4.87 -0.64 0.83
C LEU A 50 6.17 -1.38 0.58
N GLU A 51 6.05 -2.55 -0.02
CA GLU A 51 7.16 -3.26 -0.62
C GLU A 51 6.93 -3.26 -2.13
N ALA A 52 7.78 -2.53 -2.85
CA ALA A 52 7.60 -2.34 -4.28
C ALA A 52 8.03 -3.58 -5.06
N SER A 53 7.31 -3.87 -6.13
CA SER A 53 7.68 -4.93 -7.05
C SER A 53 8.91 -4.54 -7.84
N LEU A 54 9.83 -5.50 -8.03
CA LEU A 54 11.01 -5.29 -8.86
C LEU A 54 10.69 -5.40 -10.35
N THR A 55 9.59 -6.04 -10.70
CA THR A 55 9.24 -6.32 -12.09
C THR A 55 8.12 -5.43 -12.62
N ASP A 56 7.37 -4.78 -11.74
CA ASP A 56 6.27 -3.92 -12.12
C ASP A 56 6.28 -2.66 -11.25
N GLU A 57 6.68 -1.54 -11.84
CA GLU A 57 6.84 -0.28 -11.13
C GLU A 57 5.52 0.33 -10.65
N SER A 58 4.39 -0.15 -11.16
CA SER A 58 3.07 0.37 -10.77
C SER A 58 2.43 -0.43 -9.64
N ARG A 59 3.04 -1.54 -9.23
CA ARG A 59 2.47 -2.43 -8.22
C ARG A 59 3.32 -2.51 -6.98
N ALA A 60 2.64 -2.64 -5.85
CA ALA A 60 3.29 -2.77 -4.56
C ALA A 60 2.44 -3.64 -3.65
N ARG A 61 3.02 -4.03 -2.52
CA ARG A 61 2.33 -4.80 -1.51
C ARG A 61 2.42 -4.04 -0.20
N ILE A 62 1.29 -3.93 0.49
CA ILE A 62 1.26 -3.29 1.81
C ILE A 62 1.78 -4.28 2.83
N VAL A 63 2.84 -3.91 3.54
CA VAL A 63 3.44 -4.77 4.55
C VAL A 63 3.22 -4.28 5.97
N GLY A 64 2.69 -3.08 6.13
CA GLY A 64 2.36 -2.55 7.45
C GLY A 64 1.61 -1.23 7.37
N ARG A 65 1.02 -0.83 8.49
CA ARG A 65 0.36 0.46 8.64
C ARG A 65 1.10 1.28 9.68
N LEU A 66 1.36 2.54 9.35
CA LEU A 66 2.00 3.46 10.27
C LEU A 66 0.96 4.08 11.21
N PRO A 67 1.34 4.37 12.45
CA PRO A 67 0.45 5.03 13.40
C PRO A 67 0.06 6.44 12.99
#